data_df2dd2d570622decf699bd998f62b2cf
#
_entry.id   df2dd2d570622decf699bd998f62b2cf
#
_cell.length_a   1.000
_cell.length_b   1.000
_cell.length_c   1.000
_cell.angle_alpha   90.00
_cell.angle_beta   90.00
_cell.angle_gamma   90.00
#
_symmetry.space_group_name_H-M   'P 1'
#
loop_
_entity.id
_entity.type
_entity.pdbx_description
1 polymer ?
#
loop_
_entity_poly.entity_id
_entity_poly.type
_entity_poly.pdbx_seq_one_letter_code
_entity_poly.pdbx_strand_id
1 'polypeptide(L)'
;MSPREILALREYLGADLKGRTISDARHSVSLTDILQHTCLLDGPRELSGRSVLLAMSGQLSSALAMIELDGVARRLLLCPPDLNPDHIQALINDAEIDAIATDQPLRWADAGVYLIVGNTLPERAVVKPRTERATEWLMLTSGTSGVPKIVSHTLEGLTGAIAADGPARGASAVWATFYDIRRYGGLQIFLRAVIGGGSMALSEPGEPLADHMARLAARGVTHISGTPSHWRKLLMSGAASSFSPRYVRLSGEIADQAVLDGLAGAFPNASIGHAYASTEAGVGFAVNDGREGFPASLMGQNRDGVEMKVVDGSLRICSTRTAHAYVGKSAAALTDADGFVDTGDMVELRGDRYHFVGRRGGIINIGGLKVHPEEIEAVINRHAEVRMSRARSRKSPIVGAIVVADVILADGTDASRTETIRKEILGECKASLAAHKVPAVIRFVAQLEVTPAGKLARADA
;
A
#
# COMPACT_ATOMS: atom_id res chain seq x y z
N MET A 1 -5.32 17.40 33.49
CA MET A 1 -5.33 16.33 32.47
C MET A 1 -4.23 15.34 32.87
N SER A 2 -4.57 14.10 33.15
CA SER A 2 -3.56 13.04 33.37
C SER A 2 -2.72 12.93 32.08
N PRO A 3 -1.38 12.78 32.16
CA PRO A 3 -0.57 12.55 30.97
C PRO A 3 -1.15 11.32 30.27
N ARG A 4 -1.47 11.43 28.97
CA ARG A 4 -1.84 10.23 28.17
C ARG A 4 -0.68 9.26 28.26
N GLU A 5 -0.98 8.03 28.66
CA GLU A 5 0.00 6.96 28.71
C GLU A 5 0.50 6.71 27.27
N ILE A 6 1.81 6.80 27.08
CA ILE A 6 2.42 6.52 25.76
C ILE A 6 2.43 5.01 25.61
N LEU A 7 1.64 4.51 24.65
CA LEU A 7 1.58 3.10 24.35
C LEU A 7 2.49 2.77 23.16
N ALA A 8 3.35 1.77 23.33
CA ALA A 8 4.12 1.20 22.24
C ALA A 8 3.35 0.03 21.57
N LEU A 9 3.74 -0.33 20.36
CA LEU A 9 3.09 -1.38 19.57
C LEU A 9 2.98 -2.71 20.35
N ARG A 10 4.01 -3.07 21.12
CA ARG A 10 4.00 -4.29 21.98
C ARG A 10 2.89 -4.27 23.05
N GLU A 11 2.48 -3.09 23.52
CA GLU A 11 1.44 -2.96 24.56
C GLU A 11 0.03 -3.14 23.97
N TYR A 12 -0.13 -2.84 22.66
CA TYR A 12 -1.35 -3.13 21.92
C TYR A 12 -1.57 -4.61 21.61
N LEU A 13 -0.54 -5.48 21.73
CA LEU A 13 -0.69 -6.91 21.45
C LEU A 13 -1.68 -7.59 22.41
N GLY A 14 -1.89 -7.00 23.60
CA GLY A 14 -2.85 -7.47 24.59
C GLY A 14 -2.36 -8.69 25.36
N ALA A 15 -3.22 -9.21 26.26
CA ALA A 15 -2.89 -10.35 27.13
C ALA A 15 -3.15 -11.71 26.45
N ASP A 16 -4.07 -11.80 25.49
CA ASP A 16 -4.39 -13.04 24.79
C ASP A 16 -3.52 -13.21 23.55
N LEU A 17 -2.37 -13.86 23.73
CA LEU A 17 -1.39 -14.13 22.67
C LEU A 17 -1.41 -15.58 22.20
N LYS A 18 -2.20 -16.45 22.87
CA LYS A 18 -2.18 -17.89 22.61
C LYS A 18 -2.58 -18.20 21.16
N GLY A 19 -1.70 -18.91 20.44
CA GLY A 19 -1.92 -19.31 19.06
C GLY A 19 -1.80 -18.20 18.01
N ARG A 20 -1.48 -16.98 18.42
CA ARG A 20 -1.24 -15.86 17.50
C ARG A 20 0.19 -15.85 17.00
N THR A 21 0.36 -15.70 15.68
CA THR A 21 1.68 -15.79 15.03
C THR A 21 1.86 -14.72 13.98
N ILE A 22 3.14 -14.40 13.71
CA ILE A 22 3.57 -13.74 12.48
C ILE A 22 4.42 -14.74 11.71
N SER A 23 4.11 -14.98 10.46
CA SER A 23 4.80 -15.99 9.65
C SER A 23 5.14 -15.48 8.25
N ASP A 24 6.25 -15.95 7.71
CA ASP A 24 6.64 -15.86 6.30
C ASP A 24 6.51 -17.23 5.60
N ALA A 25 7.17 -17.43 4.46
CA ALA A 25 7.16 -18.71 3.76
C ALA A 25 7.92 -19.82 4.50
N ARG A 26 8.88 -19.46 5.34
CA ARG A 26 9.83 -20.40 5.96
C ARG A 26 9.60 -20.57 7.45
N HIS A 27 9.22 -19.50 8.14
CA HIS A 27 9.19 -19.43 9.60
C HIS A 27 7.82 -18.97 10.11
N SER A 28 7.55 -19.33 11.36
CA SER A 28 6.38 -18.85 12.09
C SER A 28 6.80 -18.56 13.52
N VAL A 29 6.61 -17.34 13.97
CA VAL A 29 7.00 -16.86 15.29
C VAL A 29 5.75 -16.55 16.08
N SER A 30 5.63 -17.05 17.31
CA SER A 30 4.51 -16.72 18.18
C SER A 30 4.64 -15.30 18.73
N LEU A 31 3.50 -14.62 18.94
CA LEU A 31 3.54 -13.29 19.57
C LEU A 31 4.07 -13.35 21.01
N THR A 32 3.93 -14.50 21.68
CA THR A 32 4.54 -14.73 23.00
C THR A 32 6.07 -14.70 22.93
N ASP A 33 6.66 -15.38 21.94
CA ASP A 33 8.11 -15.40 21.74
C ASP A 33 8.64 -14.00 21.39
N ILE A 34 7.91 -13.24 20.59
CA ILE A 34 8.26 -11.85 20.25
C ILE A 34 8.34 -10.97 21.50
N LEU A 35 7.48 -11.19 22.48
CA LEU A 35 7.51 -10.41 23.72
C LEU A 35 8.59 -10.87 24.71
N GLN A 36 9.05 -12.10 24.63
CA GLN A 36 10.00 -12.70 25.57
C GLN A 36 11.45 -12.71 25.04
N HIS A 37 11.63 -12.69 23.72
CA HIS A 37 12.94 -12.80 23.07
C HIS A 37 13.20 -11.59 22.18
N THR A 38 14.45 -11.38 21.79
CA THR A 38 14.88 -10.32 20.87
C THR A 38 15.45 -10.92 19.60
N CYS A 39 15.19 -10.24 18.48
CA CYS A 39 15.87 -10.48 17.21
C CYS A 39 17.13 -9.62 17.02
N LEU A 40 17.46 -8.72 17.96
CA LEU A 40 18.63 -7.86 17.91
C LEU A 40 19.75 -8.43 18.78
N LEU A 41 20.94 -8.66 18.22
CA LEU A 41 22.05 -9.34 18.93
C LEU A 41 22.45 -8.64 20.24
N ASP A 42 22.54 -7.30 20.21
CA ASP A 42 22.90 -6.50 21.38
C ASP A 42 21.69 -6.03 22.19
N GLY A 43 20.48 -6.40 21.73
CA GLY A 43 19.22 -6.04 22.34
C GLY A 43 18.74 -4.62 21.96
N PRO A 44 17.46 -4.32 22.20
CA PRO A 44 16.86 -3.06 21.78
C PRO A 44 17.33 -1.82 22.57
N ARG A 45 17.92 -2.02 23.76
CA ARG A 45 18.38 -0.91 24.64
C ARG A 45 19.47 -0.06 24.02
N GLU A 46 20.35 -0.66 23.19
CA GLU A 46 21.42 0.06 22.50
C GLU A 46 20.89 1.09 21.50
N LEU A 47 19.63 0.94 21.10
CA LEU A 47 18.91 1.85 20.19
C LEU A 47 18.01 2.83 20.93
N SER A 48 18.04 2.88 22.27
CA SER A 48 17.22 3.81 23.04
C SER A 48 17.54 5.27 22.68
N GLY A 49 16.50 6.00 22.25
CA GLY A 49 16.59 7.40 21.87
C GLY A 49 17.27 7.69 20.54
N ARG A 50 17.73 6.68 19.82
CA ARG A 50 18.34 6.82 18.49
C ARG A 50 17.31 7.00 17.39
N SER A 51 17.75 7.59 16.28
CA SER A 51 17.04 7.65 15.02
C SER A 51 17.51 6.48 14.15
N VAL A 52 16.66 5.47 14.00
CA VAL A 52 17.04 4.16 13.45
C VAL A 52 16.52 3.98 12.03
N LEU A 53 17.39 3.62 11.09
CA LEU A 53 17.02 3.04 9.81
C LEU A 53 16.80 1.54 10.00
N LEU A 54 15.57 1.06 9.82
CA LEU A 54 15.23 -0.36 9.88
C LEU A 54 15.41 -1.00 8.49
N ALA A 55 16.53 -1.68 8.30
CA ALA A 55 17.00 -2.20 7.01
C ALA A 55 17.16 -3.73 7.02
N MET A 56 16.16 -4.44 7.52
CA MET A 56 16.10 -5.91 7.48
C MET A 56 15.80 -6.41 6.06
N SER A 57 16.36 -7.55 5.68
CA SER A 57 16.16 -8.16 4.37
C SER A 57 14.74 -8.71 4.18
N GLY A 58 14.19 -9.38 5.19
CA GLY A 58 12.88 -10.01 5.20
C GLY A 58 11.79 -9.17 5.87
N GLN A 59 10.53 -9.46 5.53
CA GLN A 59 9.40 -8.82 6.18
C GLN A 59 9.21 -9.34 7.61
N LEU A 60 9.52 -10.62 7.89
CA LEU A 60 9.39 -11.18 9.22
C LEU A 60 10.36 -10.50 10.20
N SER A 61 11.65 -10.44 9.87
CA SER A 61 12.64 -9.74 10.69
C SER A 61 12.30 -8.25 10.86
N SER A 62 11.76 -7.60 9.82
CA SER A 62 11.25 -6.23 9.91
C SER A 62 10.10 -6.10 10.91
N ALA A 63 9.12 -7.02 10.86
CA ALA A 63 7.97 -7.03 11.77
C ALA A 63 8.39 -7.18 13.24
N LEU A 64 9.33 -8.09 13.49
CA LEU A 64 9.88 -8.33 14.83
C LEU A 64 10.57 -7.08 15.37
N ALA A 65 11.46 -6.48 14.57
CA ALA A 65 12.19 -5.29 14.96
C ALA A 65 11.27 -4.06 15.13
N MET A 66 10.21 -3.90 14.32
CA MET A 66 9.18 -2.86 14.51
C MET A 66 8.53 -2.97 15.90
N ILE A 67 8.13 -4.18 16.32
CA ILE A 67 7.52 -4.41 17.63
C ILE A 67 8.52 -4.15 18.76
N GLU A 68 9.80 -4.47 18.55
CA GLU A 68 10.83 -4.28 19.56
C GLU A 68 11.25 -2.83 19.73
N LEU A 69 11.33 -2.07 18.65
CA LEU A 69 11.91 -0.73 18.64
C LEU A 69 10.90 0.38 18.86
N ASP A 70 9.61 0.13 18.63
CA ASP A 70 8.58 1.10 18.96
C ASP A 70 8.51 1.34 20.47
N GLY A 71 8.53 2.60 20.88
CA GLY A 71 8.62 3.01 22.27
C GLY A 71 10.06 3.03 22.83
N VAL A 72 11.06 2.62 22.04
CA VAL A 72 12.50 2.60 22.38
C VAL A 72 13.27 3.60 21.53
N ALA A 73 13.19 3.45 20.22
CA ALA A 73 13.81 4.39 19.27
C ALA A 73 13.10 5.74 19.28
N ARG A 74 13.85 6.83 19.05
CA ARG A 74 13.27 8.17 18.82
C ARG A 74 12.52 8.23 17.49
N ARG A 75 13.20 7.72 16.45
CA ARG A 75 12.67 7.62 15.07
C ARG A 75 12.88 6.23 14.53
N LEU A 76 11.97 5.78 13.68
CA LEU A 76 12.07 4.50 12.98
C LEU A 76 11.76 4.70 11.50
N LEU A 77 12.80 4.81 10.67
CA LEU A 77 12.67 4.89 9.22
C LEU A 77 12.59 3.49 8.61
N LEU A 78 11.48 3.15 8.01
CA LEU A 78 11.28 1.87 7.36
C LEU A 78 11.94 1.85 5.97
N CYS A 79 12.93 0.96 5.79
CA CYS A 79 13.64 0.79 4.53
C CYS A 79 12.93 -0.23 3.64
N PRO A 80 12.31 0.17 2.50
CA PRO A 80 11.75 -0.79 1.56
C PRO A 80 12.88 -1.54 0.82
N PRO A 81 12.62 -2.78 0.33
CA PRO A 81 13.67 -3.65 -0.23
C PRO A 81 14.30 -3.11 -1.52
N ASP A 82 13.56 -2.29 -2.24
CA ASP A 82 13.92 -1.70 -3.54
C ASP A 82 14.45 -0.26 -3.42
N LEU A 83 14.85 0.15 -2.21
CA LEU A 83 15.47 1.45 -2.03
C LEU A 83 16.77 1.54 -2.84
N ASN A 84 16.84 2.55 -3.73
CA ASN A 84 18.05 2.82 -4.50
C ASN A 84 19.21 3.19 -3.55
N PRO A 85 20.34 2.48 -3.63
CA PRO A 85 21.53 2.78 -2.80
C PRO A 85 22.00 4.22 -2.89
N ASP A 86 21.87 4.88 -4.04
CA ASP A 86 22.28 6.27 -4.25
C ASP A 86 21.51 7.27 -3.38
N HIS A 87 20.34 6.90 -2.89
CA HIS A 87 19.52 7.75 -2.02
C HIS A 87 19.82 7.59 -0.52
N ILE A 88 20.56 6.55 -0.13
CA ILE A 88 20.77 6.18 1.28
C ILE A 88 21.38 7.32 2.08
N GLN A 89 22.46 7.93 1.57
CA GLN A 89 23.15 9.01 2.28
C GLN A 89 22.28 10.25 2.48
N ALA A 90 21.46 10.58 1.47
CA ALA A 90 20.50 11.68 1.59
C ALA A 90 19.44 11.40 2.67
N LEU A 91 18.90 10.18 2.70
CA LEU A 91 17.91 9.76 3.70
C LEU A 91 18.50 9.72 5.12
N ILE A 92 19.76 9.26 5.29
CA ILE A 92 20.48 9.29 6.57
C ILE A 92 20.56 10.74 7.08
N ASN A 93 20.94 11.66 6.21
CA ASN A 93 21.07 13.07 6.57
C ASN A 93 19.73 13.75 6.87
N ASP A 94 18.71 13.50 6.03
CA ASP A 94 17.41 14.15 6.16
C ASP A 94 16.60 13.63 7.35
N ALA A 95 16.67 12.33 7.65
CA ALA A 95 16.02 11.71 8.81
C ALA A 95 16.90 11.76 10.08
N GLU A 96 18.10 12.34 10.02
CA GLU A 96 19.08 12.38 11.13
C GLU A 96 19.33 10.97 11.70
N ILE A 97 19.52 9.98 10.82
CA ILE A 97 19.78 8.61 11.20
C ILE A 97 21.14 8.50 11.89
N ASP A 98 21.17 7.96 13.09
CA ASP A 98 22.38 7.71 13.87
C ASP A 98 22.63 6.22 14.15
N ALA A 99 21.70 5.34 13.76
CA ALA A 99 21.86 3.89 13.84
C ALA A 99 21.13 3.17 12.70
N ILE A 100 21.64 1.99 12.32
CA ILE A 100 20.98 1.08 11.36
C ILE A 100 20.78 -0.28 12.05
N ALA A 101 19.56 -0.78 12.04
CA ALA A 101 19.23 -2.14 12.44
C ALA A 101 19.09 -3.01 11.19
N THR A 102 19.94 -4.05 11.05
CA THR A 102 20.02 -4.84 9.81
C THR A 102 20.44 -6.29 10.09
N ASP A 103 19.99 -7.22 9.24
CA ASP A 103 20.48 -8.60 9.14
C ASP A 103 21.53 -8.76 8.01
N GLN A 104 21.93 -7.66 7.37
CA GLN A 104 22.92 -7.59 6.27
C GLN A 104 24.04 -6.58 6.60
N PRO A 105 24.87 -6.79 7.64
CA PRO A 105 25.80 -5.77 8.12
C PRO A 105 26.83 -5.34 7.06
N LEU A 106 27.26 -6.25 6.18
CA LEU A 106 28.23 -5.94 5.14
C LEU A 106 27.70 -4.90 4.11
N ARG A 107 26.39 -4.91 3.86
CA ARG A 107 25.76 -3.93 2.95
C ARG A 107 25.82 -2.51 3.50
N TRP A 108 25.90 -2.36 4.80
CA TRP A 108 25.78 -1.08 5.51
C TRP A 108 27.08 -0.64 6.19
N ALA A 109 28.18 -1.38 6.02
CA ALA A 109 29.46 -1.13 6.69
C ALA A 109 29.99 0.29 6.47
N ASP A 110 29.79 0.85 5.29
CA ASP A 110 30.28 2.17 4.90
C ASP A 110 29.27 3.31 5.17
N ALA A 111 28.14 3.03 5.82
CA ALA A 111 27.12 4.04 6.07
C ALA A 111 27.51 5.14 7.07
N GLY A 112 28.62 4.95 7.82
CA GLY A 112 29.16 5.93 8.76
C GLY A 112 28.35 6.15 10.04
N VAL A 113 27.42 5.22 10.36
CA VAL A 113 26.56 5.26 11.55
C VAL A 113 26.64 3.95 12.33
N TYR A 114 26.15 3.96 13.57
CA TYR A 114 26.18 2.78 14.42
C TYR A 114 25.35 1.64 13.79
N LEU A 115 25.91 0.42 13.78
CA LEU A 115 25.25 -0.76 13.26
C LEU A 115 24.85 -1.68 14.40
N ILE A 116 23.59 -2.13 14.42
CA ILE A 116 23.13 -3.25 15.22
C ILE A 116 22.69 -4.38 14.30
N VAL A 117 23.18 -5.58 14.58
CA VAL A 117 22.86 -6.76 13.78
C VAL A 117 21.61 -7.43 14.34
N GLY A 118 20.67 -7.74 13.46
CA GLY A 118 19.48 -8.52 13.76
C GLY A 118 19.54 -9.92 13.20
N ASN A 119 18.79 -10.81 13.80
CA ASN A 119 18.52 -12.16 13.32
C ASN A 119 17.14 -12.25 12.70
N THR A 120 16.94 -13.26 11.85
CA THR A 120 15.62 -13.54 11.26
C THR A 120 14.60 -13.98 12.31
N LEU A 121 15.05 -14.63 13.38
CA LEU A 121 14.20 -15.15 14.44
C LEU A 121 14.62 -14.58 15.81
N PRO A 122 13.70 -14.47 16.77
CA PRO A 122 14.02 -14.09 18.14
C PRO A 122 14.67 -15.28 18.85
N GLU A 123 15.94 -15.16 19.20
CA GLU A 123 16.72 -16.27 19.77
C GLU A 123 17.11 -16.04 21.23
N ARG A 124 17.25 -14.78 21.64
CA ARG A 124 17.78 -14.45 22.96
C ARG A 124 16.68 -13.90 23.86
N ALA A 125 16.51 -14.51 25.04
CA ALA A 125 15.63 -13.97 26.08
C ALA A 125 16.11 -12.59 26.53
N VAL A 126 15.18 -11.64 26.61
CA VAL A 126 15.50 -10.26 27.01
C VAL A 126 14.38 -9.68 27.85
N VAL A 127 14.76 -8.86 28.83
CA VAL A 127 13.81 -7.98 29.50
C VAL A 127 13.55 -6.79 28.59
N LYS A 128 12.36 -6.70 28.04
CA LYS A 128 11.98 -5.60 27.16
C LYS A 128 12.06 -4.27 27.94
N PRO A 129 12.63 -3.22 27.32
CA PRO A 129 12.65 -1.91 27.95
C PRO A 129 11.21 -1.40 28.15
N ARG A 130 11.00 -0.60 29.19
CA ARG A 130 9.73 0.15 29.35
C ARG A 130 9.58 1.11 28.19
N THR A 131 8.33 1.42 27.83
CA THR A 131 8.03 2.51 26.89
C THR A 131 8.39 3.83 27.56
N GLU A 132 9.40 4.51 27.02
CA GLU A 132 9.93 5.76 27.57
C GLU A 132 9.50 6.96 26.71
N ARG A 133 9.11 6.72 25.47
CA ARG A 133 8.80 7.76 24.48
C ARG A 133 7.86 7.27 23.40
N ALA A 134 7.19 8.20 22.73
CA ALA A 134 6.54 7.93 21.47
C ALA A 134 7.61 7.88 20.36
N THR A 135 7.63 6.79 19.60
CA THR A 135 8.49 6.66 18.42
C THR A 135 7.85 7.41 17.25
N GLU A 136 8.64 8.24 16.56
CA GLU A 136 8.26 8.84 15.30
C GLU A 136 8.49 7.83 14.16
N TRP A 137 7.42 7.45 13.46
CA TRP A 137 7.47 6.50 12.34
C TRP A 137 7.70 7.25 11.04
N LEU A 138 8.81 6.95 10.38
CA LEU A 138 9.20 7.58 9.13
C LEU A 138 9.01 6.61 7.96
N MET A 139 8.31 7.08 6.94
CA MET A 139 7.99 6.29 5.75
C MET A 139 8.39 7.01 4.47
N LEU A 140 8.79 6.23 3.47
CA LEU A 140 9.18 6.75 2.17
C LEU A 140 7.98 6.78 1.23
N THR A 141 7.81 7.91 0.54
CA THR A 141 6.85 8.01 -0.57
C THR A 141 7.60 7.81 -1.89
N SER A 142 6.94 7.18 -2.85
CA SER A 142 7.44 7.10 -4.22
C SER A 142 7.30 8.49 -4.87
N GLY A 143 8.33 9.31 -4.76
CA GLY A 143 8.44 10.53 -5.57
C GLY A 143 8.56 10.18 -7.06
N THR A 144 7.95 10.98 -7.93
CA THR A 144 7.98 10.78 -9.38
C THR A 144 9.34 11.13 -10.01
N SER A 145 10.23 11.82 -9.27
CA SER A 145 11.56 12.18 -9.78
C SER A 145 12.51 12.48 -8.62
N GLY A 146 13.47 11.60 -8.34
CA GLY A 146 14.56 11.86 -7.41
C GLY A 146 14.49 11.08 -6.09
N VAL A 147 15.13 11.63 -5.05
CA VAL A 147 15.17 11.04 -3.71
C VAL A 147 13.76 10.95 -3.14
N PRO A 148 13.34 9.77 -2.60
CA PRO A 148 12.04 9.62 -1.98
C PRO A 148 11.83 10.63 -0.85
N LYS A 149 10.63 11.20 -0.75
CA LYS A 149 10.27 12.06 0.39
C LYS A 149 10.05 11.22 1.64
N ILE A 150 10.49 11.73 2.76
CA ILE A 150 10.27 11.12 4.08
C ILE A 150 9.02 11.76 4.70
N VAL A 151 8.10 10.93 5.16
CA VAL A 151 6.84 11.34 5.79
C VAL A 151 6.82 10.82 7.22
N SER A 152 6.50 11.69 8.18
CA SER A 152 6.47 11.38 9.61
C SER A 152 5.05 11.06 10.08
N HIS A 153 4.93 9.99 10.88
CA HIS A 153 3.69 9.57 11.52
C HIS A 153 3.88 9.30 13.01
N THR A 154 2.80 9.38 13.77
CA THR A 154 2.71 8.83 15.12
C THR A 154 2.03 7.45 15.09
N LEU A 155 2.29 6.60 16.07
CA LEU A 155 1.57 5.32 16.19
C LEU A 155 0.05 5.55 16.33
N GLU A 156 -0.37 6.58 17.05
CA GLU A 156 -1.79 6.95 17.20
C GLU A 156 -2.42 7.26 15.83
N GLY A 157 -1.74 8.05 14.98
CA GLY A 157 -2.20 8.36 13.62
C GLY A 157 -2.28 7.11 12.73
N LEU A 158 -1.26 6.25 12.78
CA LEU A 158 -1.22 4.99 12.03
C LEU A 158 -2.32 4.01 12.45
N THR A 159 -2.71 4.01 13.72
CA THR A 159 -3.69 3.06 14.27
C THR A 159 -5.12 3.61 14.33
N GLY A 160 -5.32 4.91 14.10
CA GLY A 160 -6.62 5.58 14.22
C GLY A 160 -7.73 4.96 13.36
N ALA A 161 -7.40 4.43 12.18
CA ALA A 161 -8.35 3.69 11.35
C ALA A 161 -8.70 2.29 11.88
N ILE A 162 -7.84 1.71 12.72
CA ILE A 162 -8.02 0.36 13.25
C ILE A 162 -9.03 0.36 14.41
N ALA A 163 -9.04 1.42 15.21
CA ALA A 163 -9.96 1.57 16.32
C ALA A 163 -11.43 1.74 15.85
N ALA A 164 -11.64 2.33 14.68
CA ALA A 164 -12.97 2.56 14.10
C ALA A 164 -13.60 1.31 13.46
N ASP A 165 -12.80 0.32 13.03
CA ASP A 165 -13.28 -0.87 12.33
C ASP A 165 -13.67 -1.99 13.34
N GLY A 166 -14.86 -1.97 13.89
CA GLY A 166 -15.33 -2.86 14.96
C GLY A 166 -15.27 -4.38 14.68
N PRO A 167 -15.92 -4.96 13.65
CA PRO A 167 -16.13 -6.42 13.55
C PRO A 167 -14.95 -7.23 13.00
N ALA A 168 -13.89 -6.60 12.48
CA ALA A 168 -12.67 -7.30 12.03
C ALA A 168 -11.73 -7.71 13.19
N ARG A 169 -12.18 -7.58 14.45
CA ARG A 169 -11.45 -7.97 15.65
C ARG A 169 -11.79 -9.41 16.03
N GLY A 170 -10.77 -10.21 16.23
CA GLY A 170 -10.95 -11.52 16.84
C GLY A 170 -9.71 -12.39 16.69
N ALA A 171 -9.43 -13.18 17.72
CA ALA A 171 -8.32 -14.13 17.75
C ALA A 171 -8.33 -15.16 16.59
N SER A 172 -9.44 -15.29 15.86
CA SER A 172 -9.56 -16.16 14.69
C SER A 172 -9.21 -15.51 13.35
N ALA A 173 -8.89 -14.20 13.33
CA ALA A 173 -8.51 -13.52 12.10
C ALA A 173 -7.06 -13.82 11.74
N VAL A 174 -6.82 -14.39 10.58
CA VAL A 174 -5.48 -14.52 10.00
C VAL A 174 -5.43 -13.57 8.81
N TRP A 175 -4.59 -12.57 8.91
CA TRP A 175 -4.41 -11.53 7.90
C TRP A 175 -3.29 -11.87 6.94
N ALA A 176 -3.43 -11.46 5.70
CA ALA A 176 -2.37 -11.45 4.71
C ALA A 176 -2.45 -10.19 3.84
N THR A 177 -1.38 -9.91 3.13
CA THR A 177 -1.34 -8.84 2.16
C THR A 177 -0.32 -9.13 1.06
N PHE A 178 -0.59 -8.65 -0.15
CA PHE A 178 0.38 -8.62 -1.24
C PHE A 178 1.38 -7.46 -1.10
N TYR A 179 1.12 -6.49 -0.19
CA TYR A 179 2.01 -5.37 0.03
C TYR A 179 3.20 -5.77 0.92
N ASP A 180 4.32 -5.07 0.71
CA ASP A 180 5.42 -5.08 1.68
C ASP A 180 5.04 -4.24 2.91
N ILE A 181 5.22 -4.80 4.11
CA ILE A 181 4.86 -4.13 5.38
C ILE A 181 5.76 -2.94 5.70
N ARG A 182 6.88 -2.76 5.01
CA ARG A 182 7.77 -1.59 5.12
C ARG A 182 7.25 -0.38 4.33
N ARG A 183 6.11 -0.54 3.63
CA ARG A 183 5.37 0.51 2.94
C ARG A 183 4.05 0.77 3.62
N TYR A 184 3.53 1.98 3.48
CA TYR A 184 2.32 2.43 4.19
C TYR A 184 1.15 1.43 4.10
N GLY A 185 0.80 0.97 2.89
CA GLY A 185 -0.31 0.04 2.71
C GLY A 185 -0.12 -1.29 3.44
N GLY A 186 1.08 -1.88 3.36
CA GLY A 186 1.42 -3.12 4.08
C GLY A 186 1.49 -2.92 5.59
N LEU A 187 2.08 -1.81 6.04
CA LEU A 187 2.14 -1.45 7.46
C LEU A 187 0.73 -1.36 8.06
N GLN A 188 -0.24 -0.75 7.36
CA GLN A 188 -1.62 -0.66 7.81
C GLN A 188 -2.27 -2.04 8.02
N ILE A 189 -1.97 -3.03 7.17
CA ILE A 189 -2.48 -4.39 7.33
C ILE A 189 -1.77 -5.12 8.47
N PHE A 190 -0.45 -4.95 8.60
CA PHE A 190 0.33 -5.48 9.70
C PHE A 190 -0.18 -4.96 11.06
N LEU A 191 -0.33 -3.64 11.21
CA LEU A 191 -0.86 -3.04 12.44
C LEU A 191 -2.29 -3.54 12.74
N ARG A 192 -3.14 -3.66 11.72
CA ARG A 192 -4.49 -4.20 11.85
C ARG A 192 -4.50 -5.66 12.34
N ALA A 193 -3.60 -6.50 11.83
CA ALA A 193 -3.45 -7.87 12.28
C ALA A 193 -3.03 -7.95 13.76
N VAL A 194 -1.96 -7.25 14.11
CA VAL A 194 -1.36 -7.39 15.46
C VAL A 194 -2.18 -6.69 16.54
N ILE A 195 -2.71 -5.49 16.28
CA ILE A 195 -3.54 -4.74 17.23
C ILE A 195 -4.96 -5.30 17.30
N GLY A 196 -5.50 -5.77 16.17
CA GLY A 196 -6.85 -6.35 16.10
C GLY A 196 -7.00 -7.73 16.73
N GLY A 197 -5.94 -8.30 17.29
CA GLY A 197 -6.00 -9.60 17.98
C GLY A 197 -5.80 -10.81 17.06
N GLY A 198 -5.40 -10.62 15.81
CA GLY A 198 -5.20 -11.68 14.82
C GLY A 198 -3.74 -12.15 14.68
N SER A 199 -3.54 -13.04 13.70
CA SER A 199 -2.24 -13.48 13.19
C SER A 199 -1.94 -12.83 11.85
N MET A 200 -0.67 -12.89 11.39
CA MET A 200 -0.24 -12.34 10.11
C MET A 200 0.56 -13.37 9.31
N ALA A 201 0.16 -13.58 8.04
CA ALA A 201 0.95 -14.29 7.04
C ALA A 201 1.54 -13.25 6.05
N LEU A 202 2.85 -13.12 6.06
CA LEU A 202 3.59 -12.15 5.25
C LEU A 202 3.80 -12.68 3.83
N SER A 203 3.87 -11.78 2.85
CA SER A 203 4.26 -12.12 1.48
C SER A 203 5.78 -12.27 1.35
N GLU A 204 6.22 -13.04 0.34
CA GLU A 204 7.63 -13.20 0.02
C GLU A 204 7.94 -12.64 -1.37
N PRO A 205 9.03 -11.87 -1.52
CA PRO A 205 9.47 -11.40 -2.82
C PRO A 205 9.81 -12.57 -3.75
N GLY A 206 9.24 -12.56 -4.96
CA GLY A 206 9.53 -13.59 -5.97
C GLY A 206 8.80 -14.93 -5.77
N GLU A 207 7.98 -15.08 -4.73
CA GLU A 207 7.14 -16.28 -4.55
C GLU A 207 6.13 -16.39 -5.71
N PRO A 208 6.07 -17.54 -6.42
CA PRO A 208 5.06 -17.75 -7.45
C PRO A 208 3.65 -17.60 -6.87
N LEU A 209 2.75 -16.95 -7.62
CA LEU A 209 1.41 -16.62 -7.11
C LEU A 209 0.62 -17.85 -6.66
N ALA A 210 0.73 -18.98 -7.39
CA ALA A 210 0.04 -20.22 -7.01
C ALA A 210 0.54 -20.77 -5.68
N ASP A 211 1.86 -20.76 -5.45
CA ASP A 211 2.49 -21.22 -4.21
C ASP A 211 2.11 -20.30 -3.05
N HIS A 212 2.11 -18.99 -3.30
CA HIS A 212 1.65 -18.00 -2.33
C HIS A 212 0.21 -18.28 -1.89
N MET A 213 -0.73 -18.45 -2.83
CA MET A 213 -2.13 -18.71 -2.51
C MET A 213 -2.33 -20.05 -1.79
N ALA A 214 -1.63 -21.09 -2.19
CA ALA A 214 -1.65 -22.39 -1.51
C ALA A 214 -1.15 -22.29 -0.06
N ARG A 215 -0.07 -21.54 0.16
CA ARG A 215 0.48 -21.26 1.49
C ARG A 215 -0.49 -20.45 2.36
N LEU A 216 -1.13 -19.41 1.82
CA LEU A 216 -2.13 -18.63 2.54
C LEU A 216 -3.34 -19.49 2.93
N ALA A 217 -3.81 -20.37 2.04
CA ALA A 217 -4.87 -21.33 2.34
C ALA A 217 -4.48 -22.30 3.46
N ALA A 218 -3.26 -22.87 3.39
CA ALA A 218 -2.73 -23.77 4.42
C ALA A 218 -2.56 -23.10 5.79
N ARG A 219 -2.29 -21.79 5.82
CA ARG A 219 -2.20 -20.96 7.04
C ARG A 219 -3.57 -20.50 7.56
N GLY A 220 -4.67 -20.85 6.89
CA GLY A 220 -6.01 -20.47 7.28
C GLY A 220 -6.28 -18.97 7.18
N VAL A 221 -5.66 -18.29 6.21
CA VAL A 221 -5.84 -16.85 6.00
C VAL A 221 -7.32 -16.56 5.69
N THR A 222 -7.88 -15.63 6.45
CA THR A 222 -9.28 -15.21 6.36
C THR A 222 -9.46 -13.81 5.80
N HIS A 223 -8.44 -12.95 5.93
CA HIS A 223 -8.46 -11.54 5.54
C HIS A 223 -7.25 -11.22 4.67
N ILE A 224 -7.48 -10.65 3.49
CA ILE A 224 -6.38 -10.36 2.57
C ILE A 224 -6.56 -9.02 1.86
N SER A 225 -5.45 -8.30 1.69
CA SER A 225 -5.42 -7.00 1.03
C SER A 225 -4.43 -6.99 -0.13
N GLY A 226 -4.78 -6.25 -1.19
CA GLY A 226 -3.92 -6.06 -2.35
C GLY A 226 -4.35 -4.87 -3.20
N THR A 227 -3.52 -4.51 -4.19
CA THR A 227 -3.93 -3.55 -5.22
C THR A 227 -4.91 -4.20 -6.20
N PRO A 228 -5.74 -3.42 -6.91
CA PRO A 228 -6.49 -3.91 -8.07
C PRO A 228 -5.63 -4.73 -9.05
N SER A 229 -4.40 -4.31 -9.30
CA SER A 229 -3.46 -5.07 -10.16
C SER A 229 -3.11 -6.46 -9.60
N HIS A 230 -2.89 -6.59 -8.28
CA HIS A 230 -2.68 -7.90 -7.65
C HIS A 230 -3.91 -8.80 -7.83
N TRP A 231 -5.09 -8.26 -7.61
CA TRP A 231 -6.35 -8.99 -7.71
C TRP A 231 -6.65 -9.43 -9.13
N ARG A 232 -6.42 -8.57 -10.14
CA ARG A 232 -6.54 -8.97 -11.55
C ARG A 232 -5.60 -10.13 -11.88
N LYS A 233 -4.34 -10.05 -11.43
CA LYS A 233 -3.37 -11.13 -11.64
C LYS A 233 -3.84 -12.44 -10.98
N LEU A 234 -4.43 -12.38 -9.78
CA LEU A 234 -4.97 -13.55 -9.09
C LEU A 234 -6.17 -14.14 -9.84
N LEU A 235 -7.17 -13.33 -10.18
CA LEU A 235 -8.37 -13.77 -10.90
C LEU A 235 -8.05 -14.53 -12.18
N MET A 236 -6.97 -14.19 -12.82
CA MET A 236 -6.59 -14.74 -14.11
C MET A 236 -5.68 -15.96 -14.04
N SER A 237 -4.97 -16.12 -12.92
CA SER A 237 -4.07 -17.25 -12.71
C SER A 237 -4.78 -18.58 -12.42
N GLY A 238 -6.11 -18.55 -12.20
CA GLY A 238 -6.87 -19.69 -11.71
C GLY A 238 -6.60 -20.06 -10.24
N ALA A 239 -5.59 -19.44 -9.60
CA ALA A 239 -5.22 -19.75 -8.21
C ALA A 239 -6.25 -19.28 -7.18
N ALA A 240 -7.21 -18.46 -7.56
CA ALA A 240 -8.29 -18.02 -6.69
C ALA A 240 -9.15 -19.18 -6.17
N SER A 241 -9.31 -20.26 -6.93
CA SER A 241 -10.15 -21.43 -6.57
C SER A 241 -9.64 -22.22 -5.35
N SER A 242 -8.35 -22.12 -5.03
CA SER A 242 -7.74 -22.81 -3.87
C SER A 242 -7.88 -22.05 -2.55
N PHE A 243 -8.48 -20.86 -2.56
CA PHE A 243 -8.50 -19.94 -1.44
C PHE A 243 -9.92 -19.41 -1.16
N SER A 244 -10.31 -19.32 0.11
CA SER A 244 -11.66 -18.90 0.52
C SER A 244 -11.58 -17.85 1.64
N PRO A 245 -11.28 -16.59 1.32
CA PRO A 245 -11.21 -15.52 2.31
C PRO A 245 -12.62 -15.14 2.80
N ARG A 246 -12.70 -14.57 4.00
CA ARG A 246 -13.92 -13.92 4.54
C ARG A 246 -13.95 -12.43 4.20
N TYR A 247 -12.77 -11.84 4.00
CA TYR A 247 -12.62 -10.41 3.73
C TYR A 247 -11.52 -10.17 2.69
N VAL A 248 -11.88 -9.40 1.67
CA VAL A 248 -11.01 -8.99 0.57
C VAL A 248 -11.01 -7.47 0.50
N ARG A 249 -9.82 -6.86 0.53
CA ARG A 249 -9.68 -5.40 0.47
C ARG A 249 -8.79 -4.97 -0.69
N LEU A 250 -9.24 -3.97 -1.42
CA LEU A 250 -8.48 -3.31 -2.47
C LEU A 250 -8.05 -1.92 -1.99
N SER A 251 -6.82 -1.53 -2.30
CA SER A 251 -6.34 -0.17 -2.04
C SER A 251 -5.10 0.15 -2.87
N GLY A 252 -4.73 1.43 -2.97
CA GLY A 252 -3.49 1.90 -3.61
C GLY A 252 -3.58 2.16 -5.11
N GLU A 253 -4.64 1.70 -5.76
CA GLU A 253 -5.02 1.99 -7.16
C GLU A 253 -6.54 2.16 -7.24
N ILE A 254 -7.04 2.65 -8.37
CA ILE A 254 -8.48 2.77 -8.61
C ILE A 254 -9.09 1.37 -8.74
N ALA A 255 -10.04 1.05 -7.86
CA ALA A 255 -10.85 -0.15 -7.94
C ALA A 255 -12.05 0.15 -8.88
N ASP A 256 -11.97 -0.31 -10.12
CA ASP A 256 -13.08 -0.23 -11.05
C ASP A 256 -14.10 -1.36 -10.85
N GLN A 257 -15.30 -1.21 -11.46
CA GLN A 257 -16.38 -2.16 -11.28
C GLN A 257 -16.00 -3.56 -11.76
N ALA A 258 -15.22 -3.68 -12.83
CA ALA A 258 -14.85 -4.98 -13.39
C ALA A 258 -14.04 -5.85 -12.40
N VAL A 259 -13.09 -5.25 -11.66
CA VAL A 259 -12.33 -6.00 -10.66
C VAL A 259 -13.19 -6.35 -9.43
N LEU A 260 -14.12 -5.48 -9.04
CA LEU A 260 -15.04 -5.74 -7.93
C LEU A 260 -15.99 -6.90 -8.27
N ASP A 261 -16.59 -6.89 -9.46
CA ASP A 261 -17.48 -7.95 -9.94
C ASP A 261 -16.73 -9.29 -10.09
N GLY A 262 -15.50 -9.26 -10.64
CA GLY A 262 -14.66 -10.44 -10.75
C GLY A 262 -14.33 -11.07 -9.39
N LEU A 263 -14.05 -10.26 -8.38
CA LEU A 263 -13.81 -10.73 -7.01
C LEU A 263 -15.09 -11.26 -6.36
N ALA A 264 -16.24 -10.61 -6.57
CA ALA A 264 -17.53 -11.09 -6.07
C ALA A 264 -17.88 -12.45 -6.66
N GLY A 265 -17.59 -12.69 -7.94
CA GLY A 265 -17.76 -13.99 -8.58
C GLY A 265 -16.80 -15.06 -8.05
N ALA A 266 -15.52 -14.70 -7.84
CA ALA A 266 -14.50 -15.63 -7.35
C ALA A 266 -14.64 -15.96 -5.85
N PHE A 267 -15.11 -15.03 -5.04
CA PHE A 267 -15.24 -15.15 -3.58
C PHE A 267 -16.65 -14.78 -3.08
N PRO A 268 -17.68 -15.54 -3.44
CA PRO A 268 -19.10 -15.17 -3.18
C PRO A 268 -19.45 -15.06 -1.69
N ASN A 269 -18.65 -15.65 -0.80
CA ASN A 269 -18.85 -15.60 0.65
C ASN A 269 -17.98 -14.56 1.34
N ALA A 270 -17.16 -13.80 0.60
CA ALA A 270 -16.30 -12.77 1.16
C ALA A 270 -16.97 -11.41 1.18
N SER A 271 -16.72 -10.63 2.23
CA SER A 271 -16.96 -9.20 2.19
C SER A 271 -15.86 -8.54 1.34
N ILE A 272 -16.25 -7.87 0.26
CA ILE A 272 -15.31 -7.21 -0.65
C ILE A 272 -15.48 -5.71 -0.49
N GLY A 273 -14.35 -5.03 -0.20
CA GLY A 273 -14.34 -3.59 -0.07
C GLY A 273 -13.09 -2.97 -0.68
N HIS A 274 -13.18 -1.70 -0.97
CA HIS A 274 -12.01 -0.91 -1.34
C HIS A 274 -11.84 0.29 -0.43
N ALA A 275 -10.60 0.80 -0.35
CA ALA A 275 -10.30 1.90 0.54
C ALA A 275 -9.34 2.88 -0.11
N TYR A 276 -9.55 4.14 0.21
CA TYR A 276 -8.59 5.19 -0.09
C TYR A 276 -7.60 5.37 1.06
N ALA A 277 -6.33 5.33 0.73
CA ALA A 277 -5.24 5.62 1.64
C ALA A 277 -4.02 6.14 0.88
N SER A 278 -3.31 7.09 1.46
CA SER A 278 -1.99 7.51 1.00
C SER A 278 -1.04 7.65 2.19
N THR A 279 0.26 7.68 1.93
CA THR A 279 1.25 7.88 2.99
C THR A 279 1.05 9.24 3.67
N GLU A 280 0.69 10.26 2.90
CA GLU A 280 0.52 11.64 3.39
C GLU A 280 -0.81 11.84 4.13
N ALA A 281 -1.92 11.41 3.53
CA ALA A 281 -3.26 11.65 4.07
C ALA A 281 -3.73 10.60 5.08
N GLY A 282 -2.99 9.50 5.21
CA GLY A 282 -3.44 8.39 6.05
C GLY A 282 -4.54 7.56 5.39
N VAL A 283 -5.27 6.79 6.19
CA VAL A 283 -6.48 6.07 5.73
C VAL A 283 -7.66 7.04 5.75
N GLY A 284 -8.14 7.40 4.57
CA GLY A 284 -9.28 8.31 4.41
C GLY A 284 -10.61 7.62 4.67
N PHE A 285 -10.98 6.67 3.82
CA PHE A 285 -12.29 5.98 3.91
C PHE A 285 -12.22 4.56 3.35
N ALA A 286 -13.24 3.78 3.65
CA ALA A 286 -13.50 2.47 3.05
C ALA A 286 -14.92 2.41 2.49
N VAL A 287 -15.08 1.67 1.40
CA VAL A 287 -16.35 1.43 0.70
C VAL A 287 -16.55 -0.08 0.61
N ASN A 288 -17.71 -0.57 1.07
CA ASN A 288 -18.02 -2.00 1.15
C ASN A 288 -19.38 -2.30 0.50
N ASP A 289 -19.84 -1.46 -0.43
CA ASP A 289 -21.14 -1.59 -1.10
C ASP A 289 -21.06 -2.30 -2.46
N GLY A 290 -19.88 -2.82 -2.84
CA GLY A 290 -19.64 -3.52 -4.09
C GLY A 290 -19.59 -2.61 -5.33
N ARG A 291 -19.59 -1.29 -5.17
CA ARG A 291 -19.62 -0.31 -6.27
C ARG A 291 -18.31 0.48 -6.35
N GLU A 292 -17.85 0.75 -7.54
CA GLU A 292 -16.70 1.62 -7.80
C GLU A 292 -16.94 3.07 -7.31
N GLY A 293 -15.85 3.82 -7.09
CA GLY A 293 -15.94 5.17 -6.54
C GLY A 293 -16.40 5.17 -5.08
N PHE A 294 -16.85 6.31 -4.57
CA PHE A 294 -17.31 6.45 -3.20
C PHE A 294 -18.52 7.39 -3.10
N PRO A 295 -19.43 7.17 -2.12
CA PRO A 295 -20.64 7.98 -1.98
C PRO A 295 -20.34 9.46 -1.76
N ALA A 296 -21.05 10.35 -2.47
CA ALA A 296 -20.93 11.80 -2.29
C ALA A 296 -21.28 12.24 -0.85
N SER A 297 -22.07 11.45 -0.14
CA SER A 297 -22.42 11.69 1.27
C SER A 297 -21.24 11.60 2.25
N LEU A 298 -20.08 11.15 1.81
CA LEU A 298 -18.84 11.18 2.62
C LEU A 298 -18.20 12.57 2.63
N MET A 299 -18.59 13.46 1.70
CA MET A 299 -18.04 14.82 1.61
C MET A 299 -18.65 15.77 2.64
N GLY A 300 -17.84 16.72 3.11
CA GLY A 300 -18.27 17.82 3.99
C GLY A 300 -18.75 17.40 5.37
N GLN A 301 -18.51 16.16 5.77
CA GLN A 301 -18.85 15.64 7.09
C GLN A 301 -17.61 15.10 7.76
N ASN A 302 -17.41 15.45 9.03
CA ASN A 302 -16.40 14.79 9.86
C ASN A 302 -16.95 13.43 10.30
N ARG A 303 -16.48 12.36 9.66
CA ARG A 303 -16.80 10.98 10.04
C ARG A 303 -15.56 10.29 10.59
N ASP A 304 -15.64 9.77 11.78
CA ASP A 304 -14.55 9.06 12.45
C ASP A 304 -13.22 9.85 12.45
N GLY A 305 -13.31 11.19 12.58
CA GLY A 305 -12.15 12.07 12.57
C GLY A 305 -11.56 12.32 11.16
N VAL A 306 -12.32 12.05 10.10
CA VAL A 306 -11.93 12.34 8.71
C VAL A 306 -12.91 13.32 8.08
N GLU A 307 -12.40 14.40 7.53
CA GLU A 307 -13.12 15.37 6.72
C GLU A 307 -12.53 15.44 5.31
N MET A 308 -13.41 15.53 4.30
CA MET A 308 -13.01 15.54 2.89
C MET A 308 -13.67 16.69 2.16
N LYS A 309 -12.91 17.33 1.25
CA LYS A 309 -13.41 18.33 0.29
C LYS A 309 -12.76 18.13 -1.08
N VAL A 310 -13.41 18.67 -2.11
CA VAL A 310 -12.83 18.72 -3.47
C VAL A 310 -12.52 20.17 -3.80
N VAL A 311 -11.28 20.44 -4.19
CA VAL A 311 -10.83 21.76 -4.64
C VAL A 311 -10.11 21.59 -5.97
N ASP A 312 -10.54 22.30 -7.00
CA ASP A 312 -10.01 22.22 -8.37
C ASP A 312 -9.97 20.77 -8.91
N GLY A 313 -10.99 19.97 -8.53
CA GLY A 313 -11.11 18.56 -8.90
C GLY A 313 -10.21 17.62 -8.10
N SER A 314 -9.36 18.12 -7.21
CA SER A 314 -8.49 17.30 -6.34
C SER A 314 -9.17 16.99 -5.02
N LEU A 315 -9.10 15.73 -4.61
CA LEU A 315 -9.53 15.32 -3.27
C LEU A 315 -8.56 15.87 -2.22
N ARG A 316 -9.10 16.50 -1.20
CA ARG A 316 -8.36 16.95 -0.01
C ARG A 316 -8.90 16.28 1.23
N ILE A 317 -8.00 15.90 2.14
CA ILE A 317 -8.33 15.16 3.35
C ILE A 317 -7.70 15.84 4.56
N CYS A 318 -8.50 16.08 5.59
CA CYS A 318 -8.09 16.46 6.92
C CYS A 318 -8.47 15.33 7.89
N SER A 319 -7.52 14.84 8.67
CA SER A 319 -7.75 13.71 9.57
C SER A 319 -6.73 13.66 10.69
N THR A 320 -7.10 13.08 11.83
CA THR A 320 -6.15 12.69 12.88
C THR A 320 -5.19 11.57 12.45
N ARG A 321 -5.46 10.93 11.31
CA ARG A 321 -4.64 9.87 10.70
C ARG A 321 -3.64 10.41 9.68
N THR A 322 -3.73 11.71 9.35
CA THR A 322 -2.81 12.40 8.44
C THR A 322 -1.39 12.35 9.02
N ALA A 323 -0.41 12.23 8.16
CA ALA A 323 0.98 12.36 8.53
C ALA A 323 1.26 13.71 9.21
N HIS A 324 2.24 13.73 10.10
CA HIS A 324 2.55 14.93 10.86
C HIS A 324 3.27 15.98 10.00
N ALA A 325 4.28 15.55 9.24
CA ALA A 325 5.07 16.45 8.38
C ALA A 325 5.88 15.65 7.34
N TYR A 326 6.37 16.36 6.33
CA TYR A 326 7.55 15.90 5.59
C TYR A 326 8.80 16.17 6.42
N VAL A 327 9.77 15.26 6.34
CA VAL A 327 11.07 15.35 7.06
C VAL A 327 12.19 15.61 6.08
N GLY A 328 13.12 16.50 6.46
CA GLY A 328 14.28 16.90 5.66
C GLY A 328 14.43 18.41 5.55
N LYS A 329 15.61 18.86 5.13
CA LYS A 329 15.99 20.28 5.11
C LYS A 329 15.17 21.15 4.16
N SER A 330 14.60 20.56 3.11
CA SER A 330 13.80 21.25 2.08
C SER A 330 12.33 20.82 2.10
N ALA A 331 11.84 20.34 3.25
CA ALA A 331 10.50 19.82 3.37
C ALA A 331 9.43 20.92 3.17
N ALA A 332 8.54 20.72 2.19
CA ALA A 332 7.39 21.58 1.98
C ALA A 332 6.33 21.33 3.07
N ALA A 333 5.41 22.28 3.24
CA ALA A 333 4.24 22.06 4.09
C ALA A 333 3.42 20.86 3.57
N LEU A 334 2.99 19.98 4.47
CA LEU A 334 2.18 18.82 4.13
C LEU A 334 0.70 19.19 3.96
N THR A 335 0.23 20.13 4.79
CA THR A 335 -1.17 20.56 4.83
C THR A 335 -1.29 22.02 4.40
N ASP A 336 -2.48 22.40 3.93
CA ASP A 336 -2.87 23.79 3.76
C ASP A 336 -3.16 24.47 5.13
N ALA A 337 -3.53 25.76 5.09
CA ALA A 337 -3.82 26.56 6.29
C ALA A 337 -4.99 26.00 7.12
N ASP A 338 -5.92 25.28 6.48
CA ASP A 338 -7.07 24.65 7.11
C ASP A 338 -6.78 23.20 7.59
N GLY A 339 -5.55 22.72 7.45
CA GLY A 339 -5.11 21.38 7.87
C GLY A 339 -5.41 20.25 6.86
N PHE A 340 -5.80 20.59 5.62
CA PHE A 340 -6.05 19.57 4.61
C PHE A 340 -4.78 19.22 3.82
N VAL A 341 -4.56 17.92 3.60
CA VAL A 341 -3.60 17.40 2.63
C VAL A 341 -4.23 17.44 1.24
N ASP A 342 -3.56 18.08 0.29
CA ASP A 342 -3.88 17.95 -1.14
C ASP A 342 -3.32 16.63 -1.66
N THR A 343 -4.19 15.66 -1.93
CA THR A 343 -3.76 14.33 -2.34
C THR A 343 -3.23 14.28 -3.77
N GLY A 344 -3.58 15.25 -4.60
CA GLY A 344 -3.33 15.25 -6.04
C GLY A 344 -4.15 14.20 -6.80
N ASP A 345 -4.99 13.42 -6.12
CA ASP A 345 -5.89 12.47 -6.76
C ASP A 345 -7.15 13.19 -7.21
N MET A 346 -7.41 13.14 -8.53
CA MET A 346 -8.51 13.86 -9.16
C MET A 346 -9.79 13.04 -9.09
N VAL A 347 -10.90 13.72 -8.77
CA VAL A 347 -12.21 13.07 -8.63
C VAL A 347 -13.28 13.84 -9.41
N GLU A 348 -14.27 13.11 -9.89
CA GLU A 348 -15.43 13.63 -10.61
C GLU A 348 -16.72 13.11 -10.00
N LEU A 349 -17.71 13.98 -9.81
CA LEU A 349 -19.04 13.60 -9.33
C LEU A 349 -19.87 13.08 -10.50
N ARG A 350 -20.33 11.83 -10.38
CA ARG A 350 -21.24 11.18 -11.32
C ARG A 350 -22.45 10.62 -10.55
N GLY A 351 -23.60 11.24 -10.72
CA GLY A 351 -24.78 10.93 -9.93
C GLY A 351 -24.57 11.19 -8.44
N ASP A 352 -24.71 10.15 -7.62
CA ASP A 352 -24.56 10.18 -6.16
C ASP A 352 -23.15 9.78 -5.66
N ARG A 353 -22.15 9.62 -6.57
CA ARG A 353 -20.82 9.13 -6.24
C ARG A 353 -19.71 9.96 -6.87
N TYR A 354 -18.60 10.05 -6.15
CA TYR A 354 -17.33 10.50 -6.69
C TYR A 354 -16.54 9.32 -7.24
N HIS A 355 -15.99 9.50 -8.45
CA HIS A 355 -15.10 8.54 -9.10
C HIS A 355 -13.70 9.14 -9.20
N PHE A 356 -12.68 8.36 -8.88
CA PHE A 356 -11.30 8.74 -9.18
C PHE A 356 -11.10 8.67 -10.68
N VAL A 357 -10.55 9.74 -11.25
CA VAL A 357 -10.24 9.83 -12.69
C VAL A 357 -8.75 9.79 -12.99
N GLY A 358 -7.88 9.87 -11.96
CA GLY A 358 -6.44 9.76 -12.08
C GLY A 358 -5.70 10.75 -11.17
N ARG A 359 -4.40 10.90 -11.38
CA ARG A 359 -3.56 11.84 -10.64
C ARG A 359 -3.31 13.12 -11.43
N ARG A 360 -3.20 14.26 -10.74
CA ARG A 360 -2.88 15.56 -11.35
C ARG A 360 -1.58 15.51 -12.15
N GLY A 361 -0.54 14.82 -11.66
CA GLY A 361 0.75 14.65 -12.34
C GLY A 361 0.74 13.65 -13.50
N GLY A 362 -0.31 12.80 -13.63
CA GLY A 362 -0.46 11.78 -14.67
C GLY A 362 -1.33 12.21 -15.85
N ILE A 363 -1.79 13.46 -15.89
CA ILE A 363 -2.68 13.97 -16.93
C ILE A 363 -1.93 14.07 -18.27
N ILE A 364 -2.47 13.44 -19.29
CA ILE A 364 -2.01 13.57 -20.68
C ILE A 364 -2.70 14.79 -21.32
N ASN A 365 -1.92 15.71 -21.91
CA ASN A 365 -2.45 16.85 -22.64
C ASN A 365 -2.47 16.54 -24.14
N ILE A 366 -3.67 16.54 -24.74
CA ILE A 366 -3.89 16.32 -26.18
C ILE A 366 -4.56 17.54 -26.77
N GLY A 367 -3.81 18.34 -27.52
CA GLY A 367 -4.35 19.55 -28.12
C GLY A 367 -5.00 20.53 -27.13
N GLY A 368 -4.47 20.62 -25.90
CA GLY A 368 -5.01 21.46 -24.82
C GLY A 368 -6.12 20.78 -23.98
N LEU A 369 -6.56 19.60 -24.36
CA LEU A 369 -7.55 18.82 -23.60
C LEU A 369 -6.87 17.86 -22.62
N LYS A 370 -7.40 17.79 -21.41
CA LYS A 370 -6.89 16.92 -20.33
C LYS A 370 -7.46 15.51 -20.46
N VAL A 371 -6.58 14.50 -20.43
CA VAL A 371 -6.92 13.09 -20.52
C VAL A 371 -6.31 12.35 -19.34
N HIS A 372 -7.11 11.67 -18.58
CA HIS A 372 -6.67 10.79 -17.50
C HIS A 372 -6.50 9.37 -18.04
N PRO A 373 -5.29 8.80 -18.00
CA PRO A 373 -5.02 7.44 -18.48
C PRO A 373 -5.94 6.39 -17.86
N GLU A 374 -6.20 6.53 -16.57
CA GLU A 374 -7.00 5.61 -15.76
C GLU A 374 -8.45 5.52 -16.25
N GLU A 375 -9.00 6.60 -16.75
CA GLU A 375 -10.36 6.63 -17.30
C GLU A 375 -10.47 5.76 -18.58
N ILE A 376 -9.43 5.80 -19.40
CA ILE A 376 -9.35 4.97 -20.61
C ILE A 376 -9.14 3.50 -20.24
N GLU A 377 -8.23 3.24 -19.30
CA GLU A 377 -7.93 1.90 -18.81
C GLU A 377 -9.17 1.24 -18.20
N ALA A 378 -9.97 1.99 -17.44
CA ALA A 378 -11.23 1.49 -16.88
C ALA A 378 -12.22 1.03 -17.95
N VAL A 379 -12.30 1.71 -19.09
CA VAL A 379 -13.14 1.28 -20.22
C VAL A 379 -12.57 0.04 -20.88
N ILE A 380 -11.28 0.04 -21.21
CA ILE A 380 -10.61 -1.10 -21.87
C ILE A 380 -10.69 -2.37 -21.03
N ASN A 381 -10.52 -2.23 -19.72
CA ASN A 381 -10.51 -3.36 -18.77
C ASN A 381 -11.91 -3.99 -18.55
N ARG A 382 -13.00 -3.41 -19.08
CA ARG A 382 -14.34 -4.03 -19.08
C ARG A 382 -14.46 -5.17 -20.09
N HIS A 383 -13.61 -5.17 -21.12
CA HIS A 383 -13.66 -6.21 -22.13
C HIS A 383 -13.23 -7.56 -21.58
N ALA A 384 -14.06 -8.60 -21.77
CA ALA A 384 -13.89 -9.91 -21.14
C ALA A 384 -12.54 -10.58 -21.45
N GLU A 385 -11.97 -10.32 -22.62
CA GLU A 385 -10.68 -10.89 -23.03
C GLU A 385 -9.48 -9.97 -22.73
N VAL A 386 -9.70 -8.87 -21.96
CA VAL A 386 -8.61 -7.99 -21.50
C VAL A 386 -8.25 -8.32 -20.07
N ARG A 387 -6.98 -8.59 -19.87
CA ARG A 387 -6.37 -8.85 -18.56
C ARG A 387 -6.05 -7.54 -17.83
N MET A 388 -5.37 -6.66 -18.52
CA MET A 388 -4.87 -5.41 -17.98
C MET A 388 -4.53 -4.47 -19.12
N SER A 389 -4.71 -3.18 -18.92
CA SER A 389 -4.29 -2.17 -19.88
C SER A 389 -3.53 -1.04 -19.22
N ARG A 390 -2.69 -0.35 -20.01
CA ARG A 390 -1.98 0.88 -19.63
C ARG A 390 -2.12 1.89 -20.76
N ALA A 391 -2.78 3.00 -20.48
CA ALA A 391 -2.84 4.14 -21.37
C ALA A 391 -1.66 5.09 -21.10
N ARG A 392 -1.10 5.65 -22.14
CA ARG A 392 0.03 6.60 -22.04
C ARG A 392 0.05 7.56 -23.22
N SER A 393 0.75 8.66 -23.02
CA SER A 393 1.04 9.63 -24.07
C SER A 393 2.09 9.08 -25.05
N ARG A 394 1.94 9.42 -26.33
CA ARG A 394 2.99 9.31 -27.34
C ARG A 394 3.04 10.59 -28.16
N LYS A 395 4.23 11.18 -28.31
CA LYS A 395 4.42 12.36 -29.15
C LYS A 395 3.96 12.12 -30.57
N SER A 396 3.24 13.07 -31.14
CA SER A 396 2.76 13.08 -32.50
C SER A 396 3.19 14.40 -33.18
N PRO A 397 3.85 14.35 -34.35
CA PRO A 397 4.28 15.55 -35.06
C PRO A 397 3.12 16.44 -35.52
N ILE A 398 1.92 15.88 -35.63
CA ILE A 398 0.75 16.57 -36.19
C ILE A 398 -0.11 17.20 -35.09
N VAL A 399 -0.39 16.43 -33.99
CA VAL A 399 -1.34 16.86 -32.96
C VAL A 399 -0.67 17.04 -31.59
N GLY A 400 0.67 17.05 -31.54
CA GLY A 400 1.46 17.20 -30.34
C GLY A 400 1.55 15.90 -29.53
N ALA A 401 0.42 15.28 -29.16
CA ALA A 401 0.36 14.00 -28.45
C ALA A 401 -0.86 13.19 -28.86
N ILE A 402 -0.77 11.87 -28.74
CA ILE A 402 -1.87 10.91 -28.92
C ILE A 402 -1.89 9.94 -27.75
N VAL A 403 -3.07 9.36 -27.47
CA VAL A 403 -3.21 8.25 -26.53
C VAL A 403 -2.82 6.95 -27.21
N VAL A 404 -1.99 6.15 -26.54
CA VAL A 404 -1.65 4.78 -26.89
C VAL A 404 -2.04 3.88 -25.72
N ALA A 405 -2.73 2.77 -25.99
CA ALA A 405 -3.04 1.76 -24.99
C ALA A 405 -2.21 0.49 -25.23
N ASP A 406 -1.45 0.08 -24.24
CA ASP A 406 -0.79 -1.22 -24.18
C ASP A 406 -1.73 -2.17 -23.44
N VAL A 407 -2.10 -3.32 -24.01
CA VAL A 407 -3.14 -4.21 -23.51
C VAL A 407 -2.59 -5.63 -23.42
N ILE A 408 -2.77 -6.27 -22.26
CA ILE A 408 -2.55 -7.69 -22.07
C ILE A 408 -3.88 -8.41 -22.22
N LEU A 409 -3.92 -9.41 -23.08
CA LEU A 409 -5.08 -10.28 -23.24
C LEU A 409 -5.12 -11.38 -22.19
N ALA A 410 -6.30 -11.92 -21.95
CA ALA A 410 -6.51 -13.07 -21.08
C ALA A 410 -5.78 -14.32 -21.60
N ASP A 411 -5.31 -15.17 -20.70
CA ASP A 411 -4.64 -16.41 -21.07
C ASP A 411 -5.63 -17.31 -21.83
N GLY A 412 -5.14 -17.93 -22.93
CA GLY A 412 -6.00 -18.75 -23.78
C GLY A 412 -6.82 -17.99 -24.84
N THR A 413 -6.68 -16.67 -24.92
CA THR A 413 -7.30 -15.88 -26.01
C THR A 413 -6.75 -16.34 -27.36
N ASP A 414 -7.64 -16.68 -28.30
CA ASP A 414 -7.25 -17.10 -29.64
C ASP A 414 -6.56 -15.94 -30.39
N ALA A 415 -5.32 -16.16 -30.81
CA ALA A 415 -4.53 -15.19 -31.54
C ALA A 415 -5.23 -14.71 -32.84
N SER A 416 -6.08 -15.54 -33.46
CA SER A 416 -6.85 -15.18 -34.67
C SER A 416 -7.91 -14.08 -34.38
N ARG A 417 -8.35 -13.92 -33.13
CA ARG A 417 -9.33 -12.92 -32.70
C ARG A 417 -8.74 -11.56 -32.38
N THR A 418 -7.42 -11.42 -32.36
CA THR A 418 -6.72 -10.20 -31.93
C THR A 418 -7.26 -8.93 -32.62
N GLU A 419 -7.51 -8.99 -33.93
CA GLU A 419 -8.02 -7.83 -34.65
C GLU A 419 -9.51 -7.55 -34.36
N THR A 420 -10.29 -8.57 -34.09
CA THR A 420 -11.69 -8.46 -33.67
C THR A 420 -11.75 -7.80 -32.29
N ILE A 421 -10.98 -8.26 -31.33
CA ILE A 421 -10.86 -7.69 -29.96
C ILE A 421 -10.44 -6.23 -30.02
N ARG A 422 -9.48 -5.89 -30.87
CA ARG A 422 -9.07 -4.49 -31.08
C ARG A 422 -10.24 -3.60 -31.51
N LYS A 423 -11.05 -4.08 -32.44
CA LYS A 423 -12.24 -3.33 -32.93
C LYS A 423 -13.29 -3.22 -31.83
N GLU A 424 -13.54 -4.27 -31.09
CA GLU A 424 -14.48 -4.30 -29.96
C GLU A 424 -14.08 -3.28 -28.91
N ILE A 425 -12.81 -3.31 -28.43
CA ILE A 425 -12.27 -2.34 -27.47
C ILE A 425 -12.39 -0.90 -27.98
N LEU A 426 -12.02 -0.64 -29.25
CA LEU A 426 -12.17 0.69 -29.85
C LEU A 426 -13.63 1.12 -29.94
N GLY A 427 -14.54 0.19 -30.19
CA GLY A 427 -15.99 0.42 -30.19
C GLY A 427 -16.48 0.86 -28.81
N GLU A 428 -16.10 0.16 -27.77
CA GLU A 428 -16.43 0.49 -26.38
C GLU A 428 -15.84 1.85 -25.96
N CYS A 429 -14.58 2.11 -26.32
CA CYS A 429 -13.96 3.42 -26.07
C CYS A 429 -14.71 4.56 -26.77
N LYS A 430 -15.12 4.38 -28.02
CA LYS A 430 -15.90 5.39 -28.76
C LYS A 430 -17.29 5.62 -28.18
N ALA A 431 -17.91 4.58 -27.63
CA ALA A 431 -19.23 4.67 -27.01
C ALA A 431 -19.20 5.33 -25.61
N SER A 432 -18.08 5.16 -24.87
CA SER A 432 -17.99 5.53 -23.46
C SER A 432 -17.14 6.78 -23.19
N LEU A 433 -16.27 7.19 -24.14
CA LEU A 433 -15.29 8.26 -23.95
C LEU A 433 -15.48 9.39 -24.97
N ALA A 434 -15.10 10.62 -24.57
CA ALA A 434 -14.99 11.72 -25.50
C ALA A 434 -13.93 11.43 -26.59
N ALA A 435 -14.13 11.93 -27.80
CA ALA A 435 -13.30 11.58 -28.96
C ALA A 435 -11.79 11.72 -28.76
N HIS A 436 -11.36 12.77 -28.07
CA HIS A 436 -9.93 13.02 -27.78
C HIS A 436 -9.31 12.01 -26.78
N LYS A 437 -10.12 11.27 -26.03
CA LYS A 437 -9.70 10.22 -25.06
C LYS A 437 -9.59 8.84 -25.70
N VAL A 438 -10.19 8.64 -26.88
CA VAL A 438 -10.15 7.35 -27.58
C VAL A 438 -8.70 7.03 -27.99
N PRO A 439 -8.15 5.86 -27.65
CA PRO A 439 -6.80 5.49 -28.06
C PRO A 439 -6.64 5.51 -29.58
N ALA A 440 -5.63 6.25 -30.06
CA ALA A 440 -5.27 6.23 -31.48
C ALA A 440 -4.59 4.92 -31.89
N VAL A 441 -3.97 4.22 -30.92
CA VAL A 441 -3.28 2.95 -31.14
C VAL A 441 -3.53 2.05 -29.94
N ILE A 442 -3.95 0.80 -30.19
CA ILE A 442 -3.96 -0.29 -29.22
C ILE A 442 -2.86 -1.28 -29.62
N ARG A 443 -1.99 -1.62 -28.67
CA ARG A 443 -0.94 -2.60 -28.84
C ARG A 443 -1.15 -3.76 -27.86
N PHE A 444 -1.16 -4.96 -28.36
CA PHE A 444 -1.15 -6.13 -27.49
C PHE A 444 0.29 -6.45 -27.10
N VAL A 445 0.51 -6.61 -25.78
CA VAL A 445 1.83 -6.85 -25.19
C VAL A 445 1.76 -8.06 -24.27
N ALA A 446 2.89 -8.75 -24.12
CA ALA A 446 2.95 -9.94 -23.27
C ALA A 446 2.92 -9.59 -21.77
N GLN A 447 3.45 -8.42 -21.42
CA GLN A 447 3.52 -7.97 -20.02
C GLN A 447 3.53 -6.45 -19.91
N LEU A 448 3.06 -5.95 -18.78
CA LEU A 448 3.19 -4.56 -18.34
C LEU A 448 4.06 -4.53 -17.09
N GLU A 449 4.89 -3.51 -16.99
CA GLU A 449 5.71 -3.31 -15.79
C GLU A 449 4.83 -2.95 -14.60
N VAL A 450 5.11 -3.62 -13.48
CA VAL A 450 4.49 -3.35 -12.18
C VAL A 450 5.59 -2.92 -11.23
N THR A 451 5.35 -1.85 -10.49
CA THR A 451 6.30 -1.36 -9.49
C THR A 451 6.47 -2.37 -8.36
N PRO A 452 7.56 -2.30 -7.57
CA PRO A 452 7.72 -3.13 -6.37
C PRO A 452 6.61 -2.94 -5.33
N ALA A 453 5.88 -1.83 -5.40
CA ALA A 453 4.69 -1.58 -4.58
C ALA A 453 3.42 -2.29 -5.12
N GLY A 454 3.53 -3.11 -6.18
CA GLY A 454 2.41 -3.83 -6.79
C GLY A 454 1.47 -2.96 -7.60
N LYS A 455 1.91 -1.77 -8.02
CA LYS A 455 1.14 -0.84 -8.87
C LYS A 455 1.64 -0.86 -10.30
N LEU A 456 0.76 -0.58 -11.25
CA LEU A 456 1.14 -0.40 -12.63
C LEU A 456 2.19 0.71 -12.76
N ALA A 457 3.35 0.41 -13.36
CA ALA A 457 4.38 1.41 -13.57
C ALA A 457 3.93 2.41 -14.64
N ARG A 458 3.96 3.71 -14.29
CA ARG A 458 3.67 4.81 -15.20
C ARG A 458 4.96 5.56 -15.45
N ALA A 459 5.39 5.63 -16.71
CA ALA A 459 6.42 6.60 -17.08
C ALA A 459 5.82 8.00 -16.91
N ASP A 460 6.62 8.94 -16.42
CA ASP A 460 6.24 10.34 -16.35
C ASP A 460 5.74 10.81 -17.71
N ALA A 461 4.58 11.50 -17.71
CA ALA A 461 3.94 12.01 -18.91
C ALA A 461 4.68 13.23 -19.46
#